data_a81f2e79fee480e6ef431ee1fce18d19
#
_entry.id   a81f2e79fee480e6ef431ee1fce18d19
#
_cell.length_a   1.000
_cell.length_b   1.000
_cell.length_c   1.000
_cell.angle_alpha   90.00
_cell.angle_beta   90.00
_cell.angle_gamma   90.00
#
_symmetry.space_group_name_H-M   'P 1'
#
loop_
_entity.id
_entity.type
_entity.pdbx_description
1 polymer ?
#
loop_
_entity_poly.entity_id
_entity_poly.type
_entity_poly.pdbx_seq_one_letter_code
_entity_poly.pdbx_strand_id
1 'polypeptide(L)'
;MKKTIMILAMLAAFALQAFAAVYNVRDFGAKADGVTIDSPAINAAIEKAAADGGGMVYVPAGRYASYSIRLASHIHLYFEKGAVLIAAEPKNGEGFDAAEPGPQPQFQDFGHSHWKNSLMWGIGLEDITISGEGFIDGSNLSGGYGDNVVVNGVANKTIALKECRHVIIRDLTFLKGGHFCLLATGVEDMVLSGLTIDTNRDALDIDCCRNVRVSDCLVNSPYDDGIVLKASYALGRFMDTENVAITNCNISGYAVGSVLDCTYKKFAENPYSNKAINPHTGKVMYHRAGGRIKLGTESSGGFKNIAVTNCTLQYCGGLLLESMDGGHLEDVVISNITMRDCVDSPIFFRLGERMRSPEGTPVGTIKRVLISDVNCWNNTSWYGIQITGTPGHYVEDVTIRNVHINYEGGCSKADALKSVPENIKAYPDPWMFGCRMPVKGESPIIMPSKGMFLRHIKGITFDGLHFSFNQPDDRELIVSSDVKDVIMRDVTFEGKPVKGL
;
A
#
# COMPACT_ATOMS: atom_id res chain seq x y z
N MET A 1 -44.94 -14.56 46.85
CA MET A 1 -45.46 -13.88 45.64
C MET A 1 -44.71 -12.59 45.25
N LYS A 2 -44.57 -11.59 46.11
CA LYS A 2 -43.86 -10.33 45.67
C LYS A 2 -42.40 -10.53 45.25
N LYS A 3 -41.62 -11.39 45.92
CA LYS A 3 -40.22 -11.71 45.51
C LYS A 3 -40.13 -12.49 44.23
N THR A 4 -41.09 -13.38 43.95
CA THR A 4 -41.12 -14.19 42.73
C THR A 4 -41.46 -13.32 41.50
N ILE A 5 -42.36 -12.34 41.65
CA ILE A 5 -42.76 -11.41 40.62
C ILE A 5 -41.61 -10.45 40.30
N MET A 6 -40.83 -10.01 41.30
CA MET A 6 -39.66 -9.18 41.10
C MET A 6 -38.52 -9.88 40.37
N ILE A 7 -38.29 -11.17 40.63
CA ILE A 7 -37.31 -11.99 39.92
C ILE A 7 -37.74 -12.26 38.49
N LEU A 8 -39.03 -12.53 38.24
CA LEU A 8 -39.57 -12.65 36.88
C LEU A 8 -39.49 -11.33 36.10
N ALA A 9 -39.72 -10.20 36.72
CA ALA A 9 -39.57 -8.90 36.11
C ALA A 9 -38.10 -8.54 35.79
N MET A 10 -37.14 -8.93 36.66
CA MET A 10 -35.71 -8.81 36.35
C MET A 10 -35.28 -9.78 35.27
N LEU A 11 -35.75 -11.03 35.25
CA LEU A 11 -35.47 -11.98 34.19
C LEU A 11 -36.11 -11.56 32.83
N ALA A 12 -37.28 -10.95 32.87
CA ALA A 12 -37.91 -10.40 31.67
C ALA A 12 -37.18 -9.14 31.15
N ALA A 13 -36.57 -8.34 32.03
CA ALA A 13 -35.73 -7.21 31.66
C ALA A 13 -34.36 -7.66 31.08
N PHE A 14 -33.85 -8.82 31.46
CA PHE A 14 -32.67 -9.45 30.87
C PHE A 14 -32.95 -10.25 29.60
N ALA A 15 -34.22 -10.56 29.30
CA ALA A 15 -34.64 -11.30 28.10
C ALA A 15 -35.03 -10.38 26.93
N LEU A 16 -34.85 -9.09 27.01
CA LEU A 16 -34.70 -8.27 25.82
C LEU A 16 -33.30 -8.63 25.25
N GLN A 17 -33.27 -9.72 24.48
CA GLN A 17 -32.18 -9.92 23.55
C GLN A 17 -32.12 -8.65 22.71
N ALA A 18 -31.10 -7.87 22.91
CA ALA A 18 -30.77 -6.77 22.04
C ALA A 18 -30.43 -7.39 20.67
N PHE A 19 -31.44 -7.62 19.84
CA PHE A 19 -31.19 -7.77 18.41
C PHE A 19 -30.46 -6.50 18.00
N ALA A 20 -29.27 -6.62 17.44
CA ALA A 20 -28.58 -5.46 16.93
C ALA A 20 -29.56 -4.72 16.00
N ALA A 21 -29.86 -3.49 16.32
CA ALA A 21 -30.83 -2.70 15.56
C ALA A 21 -30.31 -2.55 14.13
N VAL A 22 -31.20 -2.72 13.15
CA VAL A 22 -30.89 -2.56 11.72
C VAL A 22 -31.52 -1.26 11.23
N TYR A 23 -30.71 -0.38 10.69
CA TYR A 23 -31.09 0.93 10.16
C TYR A 23 -30.93 0.87 8.64
N ASN A 24 -32.04 0.60 7.92
CA ASN A 24 -32.05 0.56 6.47
C ASN A 24 -31.99 1.99 5.92
N VAL A 25 -30.97 2.32 5.13
CA VAL A 25 -30.77 3.68 4.57
C VAL A 25 -31.97 4.17 3.75
N ARG A 26 -32.77 3.27 3.18
CA ARG A 26 -33.99 3.63 2.46
C ARG A 26 -35.08 4.20 3.37
N ASP A 27 -35.15 3.78 4.62
CA ASP A 27 -36.08 4.29 5.61
C ASP A 27 -35.73 5.74 6.01
N PHE A 28 -34.49 6.17 5.73
CA PHE A 28 -33.98 7.53 5.91
C PHE A 28 -34.04 8.37 4.63
N GLY A 29 -34.61 7.83 3.55
CA GLY A 29 -34.89 8.56 2.32
C GLY A 29 -33.93 8.32 1.16
N ALA A 30 -32.98 7.38 1.27
CA ALA A 30 -32.09 7.02 0.18
C ALA A 30 -32.87 6.50 -1.03
N LYS A 31 -32.57 7.04 -2.21
CA LYS A 31 -33.25 6.71 -3.48
C LYS A 31 -32.62 5.51 -4.16
N ALA A 32 -31.31 5.38 -4.09
CA ALA A 32 -30.55 4.32 -4.73
C ALA A 32 -30.80 4.21 -6.24
N ASP A 33 -30.95 5.35 -6.91
CA ASP A 33 -31.19 5.48 -8.36
C ASP A 33 -29.92 5.76 -9.16
N GLY A 34 -28.79 5.96 -8.47
CA GLY A 34 -27.49 6.29 -9.05
C GLY A 34 -27.30 7.75 -9.44
N VAL A 35 -28.26 8.61 -9.17
CA VAL A 35 -28.26 10.02 -9.57
C VAL A 35 -28.51 10.95 -8.37
N THR A 36 -29.53 10.65 -7.56
CA THR A 36 -29.83 11.38 -6.33
C THR A 36 -28.71 11.21 -5.33
N ILE A 37 -28.26 12.29 -4.69
CA ILE A 37 -27.23 12.23 -3.66
C ILE A 37 -27.82 11.61 -2.39
N ASP A 38 -27.39 10.41 -2.07
CA ASP A 38 -27.89 9.59 -0.96
C ASP A 38 -27.05 9.74 0.34
N SER A 39 -25.92 10.47 0.30
CA SER A 39 -25.11 10.68 1.51
C SER A 39 -25.87 11.31 2.68
N PRO A 40 -26.84 12.24 2.52
CA PRO A 40 -27.62 12.74 3.65
C PRO A 40 -28.43 11.63 4.34
N ALA A 41 -29.07 10.73 3.56
CA ALA A 41 -29.85 9.62 4.10
C ALA A 41 -28.95 8.56 4.79
N ILE A 42 -27.80 8.24 4.19
CA ILE A 42 -26.83 7.30 4.76
C ILE A 42 -26.28 7.88 6.08
N ASN A 43 -25.89 9.14 6.11
CA ASN A 43 -25.39 9.80 7.32
C ASN A 43 -26.47 9.87 8.42
N ALA A 44 -27.73 10.15 8.07
CA ALA A 44 -28.83 10.13 9.03
C ALA A 44 -29.06 8.75 9.65
N ALA A 45 -28.92 7.67 8.87
CA ALA A 45 -28.98 6.31 9.38
C ALA A 45 -27.82 5.99 10.33
N ILE A 46 -26.60 6.43 10.00
CA ILE A 46 -25.41 6.29 10.85
C ILE A 46 -25.57 7.08 12.16
N GLU A 47 -25.99 8.32 12.08
CA GLU A 47 -26.23 9.17 13.25
C GLU A 47 -27.29 8.58 14.18
N LYS A 48 -28.38 8.04 13.62
CA LYS A 48 -29.42 7.36 14.40
C LYS A 48 -28.90 6.09 15.07
N ALA A 49 -28.17 5.24 14.34
CA ALA A 49 -27.56 4.04 14.89
C ALA A 49 -26.61 4.40 16.06
N ALA A 50 -25.74 5.38 15.87
CA ALA A 50 -24.81 5.84 16.90
C ALA A 50 -25.55 6.42 18.13
N ALA A 51 -26.60 7.19 17.93
CA ALA A 51 -27.41 7.75 19.01
C ALA A 51 -28.13 6.67 19.85
N ASP A 52 -28.46 5.54 19.24
CA ASP A 52 -29.08 4.40 19.90
C ASP A 52 -28.06 3.44 20.56
N GLY A 53 -26.77 3.78 20.52
CA GLY A 53 -25.69 3.00 21.13
C GLY A 53 -25.02 1.98 20.18
N GLY A 54 -25.28 2.09 18.88
CA GLY A 54 -24.68 1.23 17.84
C GLY A 54 -25.70 0.42 17.07
N GLY A 55 -25.23 -0.30 16.06
CA GLY A 55 -26.08 -1.17 15.25
C GLY A 55 -25.61 -1.32 13.81
N MET A 56 -26.39 -2.05 13.02
CA MET A 56 -26.12 -2.24 11.60
C MET A 56 -26.80 -1.17 10.76
N VAL A 57 -26.01 -0.40 10.02
CA VAL A 57 -26.51 0.47 8.94
C VAL A 57 -26.51 -0.34 7.65
N TYR A 58 -27.70 -0.70 7.20
CA TYR A 58 -27.90 -1.63 6.08
C TYR A 58 -28.13 -0.83 4.79
N VAL A 59 -27.26 -1.08 3.82
CA VAL A 59 -27.33 -0.53 2.45
C VAL A 59 -27.78 -1.64 1.50
N PRO A 60 -29.10 -1.74 1.17
CA PRO A 60 -29.61 -2.80 0.30
C PRO A 60 -29.17 -2.62 -1.15
N ALA A 61 -29.41 -3.64 -1.99
CA ALA A 61 -29.13 -3.58 -3.42
C ALA A 61 -29.69 -2.32 -4.08
N GLY A 62 -28.88 -1.64 -4.89
CA GLY A 62 -29.19 -0.38 -5.56
C GLY A 62 -27.94 0.45 -5.84
N ARG A 63 -28.08 1.62 -6.47
CA ARG A 63 -26.97 2.50 -6.86
C ARG A 63 -27.06 3.80 -6.08
N TYR A 64 -26.11 4.05 -5.20
CA TYR A 64 -26.10 5.16 -4.27
C TYR A 64 -25.05 6.18 -4.68
N ALA A 65 -25.43 7.29 -5.32
CA ALA A 65 -24.54 8.40 -5.57
C ALA A 65 -24.29 9.15 -4.24
N SER A 66 -23.04 9.36 -3.86
CA SER A 66 -22.72 9.85 -2.52
C SER A 66 -21.54 10.82 -2.55
N TYR A 67 -21.65 11.84 -1.73
CA TYR A 67 -20.51 12.58 -1.21
C TYR A 67 -20.00 11.93 0.09
N SER A 68 -19.44 12.69 1.02
CA SER A 68 -18.84 12.13 2.22
C SER A 68 -19.84 11.42 3.13
N ILE A 69 -19.52 10.17 3.46
CA ILE A 69 -20.16 9.39 4.52
C ILE A 69 -19.28 9.53 5.77
N ARG A 70 -19.89 10.00 6.85
CA ARG A 70 -19.25 10.23 8.14
C ARG A 70 -19.51 9.05 9.05
N LEU A 71 -18.45 8.25 9.29
CA LEU A 71 -18.55 7.08 10.16
C LEU A 71 -18.75 7.50 11.62
N ALA A 72 -19.26 6.58 12.42
CA ALA A 72 -19.43 6.75 13.87
C ALA A 72 -18.95 5.50 14.62
N SER A 73 -18.72 5.62 15.92
CA SER A 73 -18.34 4.48 16.75
C SER A 73 -19.50 3.48 16.92
N HIS A 74 -19.16 2.22 17.12
CA HIS A 74 -20.07 1.11 17.39
C HIS A 74 -21.05 0.81 16.26
N ILE A 75 -20.68 1.10 15.00
CA ILE A 75 -21.53 0.84 13.84
C ILE A 75 -20.96 -0.27 12.96
N HIS A 76 -21.87 -1.00 12.32
CA HIS A 76 -21.58 -1.89 11.23
C HIS A 76 -22.25 -1.35 9.97
N LEU A 77 -21.46 -0.71 9.08
CA LEU A 77 -21.95 -0.29 7.76
C LEU A 77 -21.87 -1.51 6.82
N TYR A 78 -23.02 -2.07 6.49
CA TYR A 78 -23.12 -3.29 5.70
C TYR A 78 -23.71 -3.03 4.31
N PHE A 79 -22.97 -3.39 3.27
CA PHE A 79 -23.39 -3.30 1.87
C PHE A 79 -23.85 -4.66 1.36
N GLU A 80 -25.15 -4.78 1.04
CA GLU A 80 -25.69 -5.99 0.46
C GLU A 80 -25.11 -6.28 -0.92
N LYS A 81 -25.13 -7.54 -1.35
CA LYS A 81 -24.81 -7.90 -2.73
C LYS A 81 -25.71 -7.16 -3.71
N GLY A 82 -25.10 -6.45 -4.67
CA GLY A 82 -25.80 -5.56 -5.60
C GLY A 82 -25.96 -4.12 -5.10
N ALA A 83 -25.51 -3.78 -3.90
CA ALA A 83 -25.33 -2.41 -3.50
C ALA A 83 -24.08 -1.81 -4.17
N VAL A 84 -24.23 -0.68 -4.83
CA VAL A 84 -23.14 0.06 -5.49
C VAL A 84 -23.09 1.46 -4.90
N LEU A 85 -22.05 1.77 -4.14
CA LEU A 85 -21.76 3.13 -3.68
C LEU A 85 -20.90 3.84 -4.73
N ILE A 86 -21.36 4.98 -5.23
CA ILE A 86 -20.70 5.75 -6.28
C ILE A 86 -20.23 7.08 -5.71
N ALA A 87 -18.93 7.35 -5.77
CA ALA A 87 -18.40 8.68 -5.52
C ALA A 87 -18.99 9.64 -6.55
N ALA A 88 -19.85 10.58 -6.09
CA ALA A 88 -20.51 11.51 -6.98
C ALA A 88 -19.56 12.60 -7.48
N GLU A 89 -19.79 13.08 -8.69
CA GLU A 89 -19.06 14.24 -9.21
C GLU A 89 -19.51 15.51 -8.50
N PRO A 90 -18.60 16.33 -7.93
CA PRO A 90 -18.95 17.60 -7.31
C PRO A 90 -19.63 18.55 -8.30
N LYS A 91 -20.76 19.14 -7.96
CA LYS A 91 -21.55 20.03 -8.82
C LYS A 91 -22.19 21.17 -8.05
N ASN A 92 -22.26 22.34 -8.66
CA ASN A 92 -23.01 23.51 -8.16
C ASN A 92 -22.61 23.95 -6.74
N GLY A 93 -21.36 23.77 -6.35
CA GLY A 93 -20.88 24.07 -5.01
C GLY A 93 -21.16 23.00 -3.96
N GLU A 94 -21.81 21.90 -4.34
CA GLU A 94 -21.98 20.70 -3.52
C GLU A 94 -20.86 19.70 -3.81
N GLY A 95 -20.42 18.96 -2.79
CA GLY A 95 -19.35 18.00 -2.92
C GLY A 95 -19.02 17.32 -1.59
N PHE A 96 -17.83 16.76 -1.57
CA PHE A 96 -17.29 16.09 -0.39
C PHE A 96 -16.93 17.07 0.73
N ASP A 97 -16.80 16.57 1.95
CA ASP A 97 -16.35 17.34 3.08
C ASP A 97 -14.99 17.99 2.81
N ALA A 98 -14.80 19.20 3.30
CA ALA A 98 -13.54 19.90 3.16
C ALA A 98 -12.42 19.17 3.94
N ALA A 99 -11.23 19.17 3.38
CA ALA A 99 -10.06 18.73 4.11
C ALA A 99 -9.86 19.58 5.36
N GLU A 100 -9.66 18.95 6.50
CA GLU A 100 -9.29 19.63 7.73
C GLU A 100 -7.86 20.17 7.65
N PRO A 101 -7.51 21.21 8.43
CA PRO A 101 -6.14 21.65 8.53
C PRO A 101 -5.26 20.49 9.03
N GLY A 102 -4.31 20.07 8.20
CA GLY A 102 -3.40 18.99 8.56
C GLY A 102 -2.19 19.49 9.35
N PRO A 103 -1.66 18.66 10.27
CA PRO A 103 -0.42 18.99 10.95
C PRO A 103 0.75 18.81 9.97
N GLN A 104 1.56 19.85 9.82
CA GLN A 104 2.90 19.82 9.23
C GLN A 104 3.03 19.04 7.90
N PRO A 105 2.32 19.44 6.83
CA PRO A 105 2.29 18.73 5.55
C PRO A 105 3.66 18.62 4.84
N GLN A 106 4.68 19.32 5.32
CA GLN A 106 6.04 19.29 4.79
C GLN A 106 6.78 17.96 5.04
N PHE A 107 6.31 17.13 5.98
CA PHE A 107 7.01 15.90 6.37
C PHE A 107 6.49 14.64 5.68
N GLN A 108 5.39 14.70 4.98
CA GLN A 108 4.80 13.60 4.22
C GLN A 108 4.17 14.09 2.93
N ASP A 109 3.78 13.17 2.06
CA ASP A 109 3.02 13.52 0.87
C ASP A 109 1.66 14.13 1.25
N PHE A 110 1.20 15.05 0.44
CA PHE A 110 0.02 15.87 0.72
C PHE A 110 -1.21 15.05 1.15
N GLY A 111 -1.48 13.94 0.45
CA GLY A 111 -2.63 13.09 0.74
C GLY A 111 -2.68 12.49 2.15
N HIS A 112 -1.52 12.32 2.81
CA HIS A 112 -1.41 11.76 4.16
C HIS A 112 -1.77 12.73 5.29
N SER A 113 -2.01 14.00 4.99
CA SER A 113 -2.26 15.03 6.01
C SER A 113 -3.73 15.38 6.19
N HIS A 114 -4.62 14.75 5.45
CA HIS A 114 -6.05 15.05 5.45
C HIS A 114 -6.90 13.78 5.32
N TRP A 115 -7.99 13.69 6.08
CA TRP A 115 -8.85 12.50 6.12
C TRP A 115 -10.30 12.79 5.72
N LYS A 116 -10.85 13.97 6.05
CA LYS A 116 -12.26 14.29 5.81
C LYS A 116 -12.63 14.41 4.33
N ASN A 117 -11.71 14.83 3.49
CA ASN A 117 -11.91 14.91 2.05
C ASN A 117 -11.90 13.54 1.38
N SER A 118 -12.80 12.68 1.80
CA SER A 118 -12.92 11.26 1.41
C SER A 118 -14.37 10.85 1.20
N LEU A 119 -14.58 9.74 0.48
CA LEU A 119 -15.91 9.18 0.30
C LEU A 119 -16.46 8.62 1.62
N MET A 120 -15.62 7.96 2.41
CA MET A 120 -15.95 7.54 3.79
C MET A 120 -14.82 7.96 4.71
N TRP A 121 -15.13 8.53 5.87
CA TRP A 121 -14.09 8.90 6.82
C TRP A 121 -14.52 8.76 8.28
N GLY A 122 -13.52 8.52 9.14
CA GLY A 122 -13.69 8.46 10.60
C GLY A 122 -12.44 8.92 11.34
N ILE A 123 -12.60 9.69 12.41
CA ILE A 123 -11.51 10.22 13.23
C ILE A 123 -11.82 9.94 14.71
N GLY A 124 -10.90 9.25 15.41
CA GLY A 124 -11.02 8.98 16.84
C GLY A 124 -12.15 8.02 17.20
N LEU A 125 -12.55 7.16 16.29
CA LEU A 125 -13.69 6.26 16.45
C LEU A 125 -13.25 4.85 16.93
N GLU A 126 -14.20 4.10 17.47
CA GLU A 126 -13.98 2.73 17.94
C GLU A 126 -15.11 1.77 17.50
N ASP A 127 -14.75 0.48 17.39
CA ASP A 127 -15.69 -0.60 17.07
C ASP A 127 -16.42 -0.37 15.74
N ILE A 128 -15.66 -0.18 14.65
CA ILE A 128 -16.20 0.08 13.32
C ILE A 128 -16.09 -1.18 12.48
N THR A 129 -17.18 -1.59 11.86
CA THR A 129 -17.16 -2.60 10.80
C THR A 129 -17.71 -2.02 9.50
N ILE A 130 -16.99 -2.19 8.40
CA ILE A 130 -17.45 -1.92 7.04
C ILE A 130 -17.35 -3.23 6.27
N SER A 131 -18.47 -3.77 5.82
CA SER A 131 -18.43 -5.10 5.19
C SER A 131 -19.59 -5.36 4.23
N GLY A 132 -19.57 -6.52 3.64
CA GLY A 132 -20.61 -7.01 2.75
C GLY A 132 -20.08 -7.32 1.35
N GLU A 133 -20.96 -7.70 0.43
CA GLU A 133 -20.60 -8.03 -0.95
C GLU A 133 -20.85 -6.84 -1.92
N GLY A 134 -20.82 -5.61 -1.40
CA GLY A 134 -21.06 -4.39 -2.17
C GLY A 134 -19.88 -3.97 -3.04
N PHE A 135 -20.18 -3.08 -3.97
CA PHE A 135 -19.23 -2.49 -4.90
C PHE A 135 -19.08 -0.99 -4.62
N ILE A 136 -17.84 -0.53 -4.50
CA ILE A 136 -17.50 0.89 -4.26
C ILE A 136 -16.83 1.45 -5.51
N ASP A 137 -17.48 2.38 -6.17
CA ASP A 137 -16.98 3.05 -7.38
C ASP A 137 -16.44 4.44 -7.05
N GLY A 138 -15.13 4.56 -7.00
CA GLY A 138 -14.41 5.81 -6.77
C GLY A 138 -14.01 6.56 -8.05
N SER A 139 -14.66 6.31 -9.19
CA SER A 139 -14.24 6.86 -10.50
C SER A 139 -14.16 8.38 -10.55
N ASN A 140 -14.90 9.10 -9.71
CA ASN A 140 -14.89 10.55 -9.61
C ASN A 140 -14.01 11.09 -8.46
N LEU A 141 -13.28 10.22 -7.77
CA LEU A 141 -12.27 10.66 -6.81
C LEU A 141 -11.00 11.12 -7.54
N SER A 142 -10.35 12.15 -6.99
CA SER A 142 -9.10 12.66 -7.55
C SER A 142 -7.98 11.63 -7.39
N GLY A 143 -7.24 11.39 -8.47
CA GLY A 143 -6.08 10.49 -8.48
C GLY A 143 -4.80 11.09 -7.89
N GLY A 144 -4.80 12.37 -7.54
CA GLY A 144 -3.70 13.04 -6.85
C GLY A 144 -2.44 13.31 -7.67
N TYR A 145 -2.38 12.98 -8.96
CA TYR A 145 -1.24 13.37 -9.79
C TYR A 145 -1.30 14.86 -10.14
N GLY A 146 -0.39 15.64 -9.57
CA GLY A 146 -0.35 17.10 -9.74
C GLY A 146 -1.24 17.88 -8.77
N ASP A 147 -2.02 17.21 -7.94
CA ASP A 147 -2.97 17.81 -6.99
C ASP A 147 -2.30 18.03 -5.63
N ASN A 148 -1.32 18.91 -5.57
CA ASN A 148 -0.78 19.38 -4.30
C ASN A 148 -1.67 20.42 -3.61
N VAL A 149 -2.93 20.57 -4.05
CA VAL A 149 -3.84 21.60 -3.58
C VAL A 149 -5.15 20.95 -3.12
N VAL A 150 -5.57 21.30 -1.91
CA VAL A 150 -6.92 20.98 -1.43
C VAL A 150 -7.92 21.79 -2.26
N VAL A 151 -8.77 21.08 -2.97
CA VAL A 151 -9.91 21.70 -3.68
C VAL A 151 -11.17 21.40 -2.88
N ASN A 152 -11.90 22.46 -2.49
CA ASN A 152 -13.16 22.30 -1.76
C ASN A 152 -14.16 21.45 -2.55
N GLY A 153 -14.78 20.51 -1.88
CA GLY A 153 -15.77 19.61 -2.47
C GLY A 153 -15.17 18.44 -3.24
N VAL A 154 -13.84 18.35 -3.38
CA VAL A 154 -13.16 17.24 -4.08
C VAL A 154 -12.57 16.28 -3.07
N ALA A 155 -12.90 15.00 -3.18
CA ALA A 155 -12.29 13.92 -2.41
C ALA A 155 -11.22 13.19 -3.22
N ASN A 156 -10.22 12.67 -2.52
CA ASN A 156 -9.13 11.91 -3.13
C ASN A 156 -8.87 10.56 -2.45
N LYS A 157 -9.79 10.08 -1.62
CA LYS A 157 -9.70 8.78 -0.94
C LYS A 157 -11.07 8.10 -0.88
N THR A 158 -11.07 6.79 -0.97
CA THR A 158 -12.32 6.04 -0.75
C THR A 158 -12.61 5.91 0.75
N ILE A 159 -11.67 5.42 1.54
CA ILE A 159 -11.81 5.31 2.99
C ILE A 159 -10.62 5.99 3.66
N ALA A 160 -10.87 6.86 4.61
CA ALA A 160 -9.84 7.48 5.44
C ALA A 160 -10.18 7.37 6.92
N LEU A 161 -9.26 6.76 7.68
CA LEU A 161 -9.39 6.55 9.12
C LEU A 161 -8.21 7.19 9.85
N LYS A 162 -8.48 7.94 10.91
CA LYS A 162 -7.44 8.53 11.75
C LYS A 162 -7.68 8.21 13.21
N GLU A 163 -6.66 7.66 13.88
CA GLU A 163 -6.67 7.38 15.32
C GLU A 163 -7.94 6.60 15.77
N CYS A 164 -8.37 5.65 14.93
CA CYS A 164 -9.47 4.73 15.23
C CYS A 164 -8.95 3.46 15.88
N ARG A 165 -9.84 2.67 16.51
CA ARG A 165 -9.49 1.38 17.09
C ARG A 165 -10.58 0.33 16.87
N HIS A 166 -10.20 -0.96 16.88
CA HIS A 166 -11.09 -2.09 16.63
C HIS A 166 -11.85 -1.93 15.30
N VAL A 167 -11.10 -1.91 14.19
CA VAL A 167 -11.65 -1.68 12.85
C VAL A 167 -11.65 -2.97 12.05
N ILE A 168 -12.77 -3.28 11.41
CA ILE A 168 -12.90 -4.41 10.47
C ILE A 168 -13.41 -3.88 9.14
N ILE A 169 -12.65 -4.14 8.05
CA ILE A 169 -13.09 -3.85 6.68
C ILE A 169 -12.94 -5.14 5.88
N ARG A 170 -14.04 -5.66 5.32
CA ARG A 170 -13.98 -6.96 4.65
C ARG A 170 -15.03 -7.17 3.56
N ASP A 171 -14.68 -8.08 2.64
CA ASP A 171 -15.57 -8.66 1.62
C ASP A 171 -16.12 -7.64 0.59
N LEU A 172 -15.51 -6.49 0.45
CA LEU A 172 -15.92 -5.42 -0.47
C LEU A 172 -15.08 -5.41 -1.74
N THR A 173 -15.69 -4.92 -2.82
CA THR A 173 -15.02 -4.69 -4.10
C THR A 173 -14.88 -3.18 -4.37
N PHE A 174 -13.68 -2.73 -4.76
CA PHE A 174 -13.36 -1.34 -5.04
C PHE A 174 -12.86 -1.15 -6.47
N LEU A 175 -13.33 -0.10 -7.11
CA LEU A 175 -12.80 0.39 -8.39
C LEU A 175 -12.37 1.85 -8.24
N LYS A 176 -11.13 2.17 -8.65
CA LYS A 176 -10.57 3.53 -8.69
C LYS A 176 -10.67 4.28 -7.36
N GLY A 177 -9.90 3.86 -6.41
CA GLY A 177 -9.93 4.39 -5.03
C GLY A 177 -9.48 5.84 -4.82
N GLY A 178 -9.12 6.56 -5.87
CA GLY A 178 -8.55 7.90 -5.79
C GLY A 178 -7.03 7.87 -5.60
N HIS A 179 -6.48 8.79 -4.83
CA HIS A 179 -5.06 8.80 -4.43
C HIS A 179 -4.78 7.62 -3.49
N PHE A 180 -5.68 7.36 -2.54
CA PHE A 180 -5.65 6.18 -1.67
C PHE A 180 -7.01 5.49 -1.69
N CYS A 181 -7.05 4.18 -1.91
CA CYS A 181 -8.28 3.43 -1.73
C CYS A 181 -8.62 3.32 -0.24
N LEU A 182 -7.65 2.96 0.60
CA LEU A 182 -7.72 3.05 2.05
C LEU A 182 -6.49 3.80 2.57
N LEU A 183 -6.70 4.87 3.33
CA LEU A 183 -5.69 5.49 4.18
C LEU A 183 -6.07 5.29 5.64
N ALA A 184 -5.32 4.48 6.36
CA ALA A 184 -5.46 4.29 7.80
C ALA A 184 -4.23 4.88 8.51
N THR A 185 -4.43 5.92 9.32
CA THR A 185 -3.35 6.58 10.05
C THR A 185 -3.58 6.50 11.56
N GLY A 186 -2.65 5.87 12.28
CA GLY A 186 -2.75 5.74 13.75
C GLY A 186 -3.87 4.81 14.22
N VAL A 187 -4.25 3.83 13.40
CA VAL A 187 -5.32 2.88 13.75
C VAL A 187 -4.74 1.72 14.55
N GLU A 188 -5.44 1.33 15.61
CA GLU A 188 -5.07 0.22 16.47
C GLU A 188 -6.10 -0.92 16.38
N ASP A 189 -5.60 -2.16 16.25
CA ASP A 189 -6.38 -3.39 16.03
C ASP A 189 -7.30 -3.30 14.81
N MET A 190 -6.69 -3.54 13.64
CA MET A 190 -7.38 -3.48 12.36
C MET A 190 -7.33 -4.82 11.61
N VAL A 191 -8.46 -5.21 11.03
CA VAL A 191 -8.59 -6.35 10.13
C VAL A 191 -9.04 -5.87 8.75
N LEU A 192 -8.23 -6.21 7.73
CA LEU A 192 -8.55 -6.01 6.31
C LEU A 192 -8.57 -7.37 5.65
N SER A 193 -9.71 -7.87 5.20
CA SER A 193 -9.78 -9.24 4.66
C SER A 193 -10.80 -9.41 3.53
N GLY A 194 -10.49 -10.32 2.59
CA GLY A 194 -11.41 -10.65 1.49
C GLY A 194 -11.70 -9.48 0.55
N LEU A 195 -10.86 -8.45 0.50
CA LEU A 195 -11.06 -7.27 -0.33
C LEU A 195 -10.61 -7.54 -1.77
N THR A 196 -11.41 -7.09 -2.72
CA THR A 196 -11.03 -6.99 -4.13
C THR A 196 -10.84 -5.53 -4.49
N ILE A 197 -9.61 -5.12 -4.77
CA ILE A 197 -9.27 -3.72 -5.03
C ILE A 197 -8.64 -3.61 -6.42
N ASP A 198 -9.28 -2.90 -7.33
CA ASP A 198 -8.73 -2.52 -8.63
C ASP A 198 -8.67 -1.00 -8.72
N THR A 199 -7.58 -0.45 -8.23
CA THR A 199 -7.39 1.00 -8.06
C THR A 199 -6.34 1.55 -9.01
N ASN A 200 -6.23 2.86 -9.04
CA ASN A 200 -5.22 3.56 -9.85
C ASN A 200 -3.91 3.78 -9.07
N ARG A 201 -3.98 4.24 -7.82
CA ARG A 201 -2.82 4.49 -6.94
C ARG A 201 -2.86 3.63 -5.69
N ASP A 202 -2.22 4.06 -4.59
CA ASP A 202 -2.09 3.28 -3.36
C ASP A 202 -3.40 2.58 -2.97
N ALA A 203 -3.35 1.26 -2.82
CA ALA A 203 -4.55 0.51 -2.49
C ALA A 203 -4.78 0.45 -0.97
N LEU A 204 -3.87 -0.15 -0.23
CA LEU A 204 -3.94 -0.23 1.23
C LEU A 204 -2.74 0.50 1.83
N ASP A 205 -2.97 1.71 2.31
CA ASP A 205 -1.99 2.55 2.98
C ASP A 205 -2.20 2.48 4.50
N ILE A 206 -1.27 1.82 5.18
CA ILE A 206 -1.31 1.50 6.61
C ILE A 206 -0.20 2.31 7.29
N ASP A 207 -0.55 3.47 7.83
CA ASP A 207 0.38 4.48 8.34
C ASP A 207 0.29 4.61 9.86
N CYS A 208 1.41 4.46 10.56
CA CYS A 208 1.44 4.57 12.03
C CYS A 208 0.46 3.63 12.74
N CYS A 209 0.19 2.45 12.21
CA CYS A 209 -0.83 1.52 12.71
C CYS A 209 -0.22 0.39 13.55
N ARG A 210 -1.01 -0.17 14.47
CA ARG A 210 -0.61 -1.27 15.35
C ARG A 210 -1.60 -2.41 15.33
N ASN A 211 -1.10 -3.66 15.47
CA ASN A 211 -1.90 -4.87 15.53
C ASN A 211 -2.81 -5.04 14.30
N VAL A 212 -2.20 -5.03 13.10
CA VAL A 212 -2.93 -5.08 11.84
C VAL A 212 -2.84 -6.46 11.20
N ARG A 213 -3.94 -6.94 10.68
CA ARG A 213 -4.03 -8.18 9.92
C ARG A 213 -4.61 -7.87 8.53
N VAL A 214 -3.85 -8.18 7.47
CA VAL A 214 -4.31 -8.10 6.09
C VAL A 214 -4.31 -9.50 5.50
N SER A 215 -5.45 -10.01 5.05
CA SER A 215 -5.52 -11.36 4.52
C SER A 215 -6.51 -11.52 3.36
N ASP A 216 -6.20 -12.48 2.49
CA ASP A 216 -7.12 -12.97 1.46
C ASP A 216 -7.59 -11.86 0.49
N CYS A 217 -6.74 -10.87 0.22
CA CYS A 217 -7.04 -9.72 -0.63
C CYS A 217 -6.51 -9.90 -2.05
N LEU A 218 -7.29 -9.49 -3.03
CA LEU A 218 -6.88 -9.29 -4.42
C LEU A 218 -6.66 -7.79 -4.64
N VAL A 219 -5.42 -7.38 -4.91
CA VAL A 219 -5.04 -5.96 -4.97
C VAL A 219 -4.36 -5.66 -6.30
N ASN A 220 -4.93 -4.78 -7.09
CA ASN A 220 -4.35 -4.24 -8.31
C ASN A 220 -4.14 -2.74 -8.18
N SER A 221 -2.89 -2.29 -8.28
CA SER A 221 -2.50 -0.88 -8.16
C SER A 221 -1.40 -0.53 -9.16
N PRO A 222 -1.74 -0.20 -10.40
CA PRO A 222 -0.76 -0.03 -11.47
C PRO A 222 0.14 1.19 -11.34
N TYR A 223 -0.27 2.24 -10.65
CA TYR A 223 0.48 3.49 -10.64
C TYR A 223 1.21 3.77 -9.34
N ASP A 224 0.98 2.96 -8.28
CA ASP A 224 1.64 3.10 -7.00
C ASP A 224 1.61 1.80 -6.20
N ASP A 225 1.69 1.86 -4.87
CA ASP A 225 1.85 0.71 -4.00
C ASP A 225 0.55 -0.10 -3.84
N GLY A 226 0.65 -1.42 -3.83
CA GLY A 226 -0.50 -2.31 -3.59
C GLY A 226 -0.84 -2.41 -2.11
N ILE A 227 0.09 -2.89 -1.30
CA ILE A 227 -0.02 -2.89 0.17
C ILE A 227 1.22 -2.20 0.71
N VAL A 228 1.03 -1.08 1.38
CA VAL A 228 2.13 -0.29 1.91
C VAL A 228 1.98 0.00 3.39
N LEU A 229 3.05 -0.24 4.13
CA LEU A 229 3.21 0.18 5.51
C LEU A 229 4.00 1.48 5.52
N LYS A 230 3.50 2.49 6.23
CA LYS A 230 4.16 3.78 6.43
C LYS A 230 4.27 4.09 7.92
N ALA A 231 5.18 4.98 8.26
CA ALA A 231 5.34 5.50 9.61
C ALA A 231 5.64 7.00 9.51
N SER A 232 4.69 7.75 8.95
CA SER A 232 4.81 9.17 8.64
C SER A 232 4.77 10.07 9.88
N TYR A 233 4.98 11.36 9.69
CA TYR A 233 4.77 12.36 10.73
C TYR A 233 3.38 13.02 10.67
N ALA A 234 2.42 12.38 9.97
CA ALA A 234 1.08 12.93 9.75
C ALA A 234 0.28 13.16 11.03
N LEU A 235 0.59 12.43 12.09
CA LEU A 235 -0.02 12.59 13.42
C LEU A 235 0.60 13.73 14.24
N GLY A 236 1.65 14.40 13.72
CA GLY A 236 2.41 15.42 14.48
C GLY A 236 3.29 14.85 15.58
N ARG A 237 3.50 13.55 15.60
CA ARG A 237 4.36 12.80 16.52
C ARG A 237 4.97 11.59 15.82
N PHE A 238 6.09 11.11 16.33
CA PHE A 238 6.67 9.82 15.91
C PHE A 238 5.78 8.68 16.41
N MET A 239 5.42 7.78 15.53
CA MET A 239 4.68 6.57 15.86
C MET A 239 5.07 5.44 14.90
N ASP A 240 5.35 4.27 15.44
CA ASP A 240 5.73 3.10 14.66
C ASP A 240 4.49 2.43 14.06
N THR A 241 4.69 1.81 12.89
CA THR A 241 3.80 0.76 12.38
C THR A 241 4.36 -0.58 12.86
N GLU A 242 3.62 -1.26 13.73
CA GLU A 242 4.11 -2.46 14.40
C GLU A 242 3.07 -3.57 14.55
N ASN A 243 3.55 -4.82 14.71
CA ASN A 243 2.70 -6.01 14.86
C ASN A 243 1.76 -6.18 13.66
N VAL A 244 2.32 -6.24 12.44
CA VAL A 244 1.54 -6.35 11.20
C VAL A 244 1.76 -7.72 10.56
N ALA A 245 0.67 -8.40 10.21
CA ALA A 245 0.69 -9.62 9.41
C ALA A 245 -0.04 -9.41 8.08
N ILE A 246 0.64 -9.71 6.95
CA ILE A 246 0.07 -9.70 5.60
C ILE A 246 0.17 -11.13 5.06
N THR A 247 -0.96 -11.74 4.69
CA THR A 247 -0.96 -13.13 4.24
C THR A 247 -2.01 -13.42 3.17
N ASN A 248 -1.74 -14.43 2.32
CA ASN A 248 -2.67 -14.93 1.30
C ASN A 248 -3.17 -13.85 0.32
N CYS A 249 -2.37 -12.83 0.03
CA CYS A 249 -2.76 -11.73 -0.85
C CYS A 249 -2.19 -11.92 -2.27
N ASN A 250 -2.98 -11.54 -3.27
CA ASN A 250 -2.55 -11.48 -4.66
C ASN A 250 -2.39 -10.02 -5.05
N ILE A 251 -1.18 -9.61 -5.44
CA ILE A 251 -0.84 -8.24 -5.78
C ILE A 251 -0.48 -8.14 -7.25
N SER A 252 -0.98 -7.11 -7.93
CA SER A 252 -0.70 -6.90 -9.36
C SER A 252 -0.66 -5.42 -9.74
N GLY A 253 -0.17 -5.14 -10.96
CA GLY A 253 -0.07 -3.80 -11.55
C GLY A 253 -0.66 -3.74 -12.95
N TYR A 254 -1.73 -4.46 -13.23
CA TYR A 254 -2.44 -4.42 -14.50
C TYR A 254 -3.21 -3.12 -14.70
N ALA A 255 -3.59 -2.81 -15.93
CA ALA A 255 -4.41 -1.64 -16.23
C ALA A 255 -5.70 -1.63 -15.40
N VAL A 256 -6.05 -0.46 -14.88
CA VAL A 256 -7.21 -0.26 -14.00
C VAL A 256 -8.49 -0.78 -14.64
N GLY A 257 -9.27 -1.54 -13.88
CA GLY A 257 -10.51 -2.19 -14.29
C GLY A 257 -10.30 -3.57 -14.94
N SER A 258 -9.07 -3.89 -15.37
CA SER A 258 -8.80 -5.12 -16.10
C SER A 258 -8.72 -6.37 -15.21
N VAL A 259 -8.57 -6.21 -13.93
CA VAL A 259 -8.66 -7.31 -12.97
C VAL A 259 -10.13 -7.66 -12.71
N LEU A 260 -10.99 -6.66 -12.59
CA LEU A 260 -12.44 -6.87 -12.38
C LEU A 260 -13.14 -7.44 -13.61
N ASP A 261 -12.70 -7.11 -14.83
CA ASP A 261 -13.23 -7.68 -16.07
C ASP A 261 -12.50 -8.96 -16.51
N CYS A 262 -11.53 -9.44 -15.72
CA CYS A 262 -10.71 -10.63 -15.98
C CYS A 262 -9.89 -10.60 -17.28
N THR A 263 -9.58 -9.42 -17.84
CA THR A 263 -8.75 -9.28 -19.06
C THR A 263 -7.27 -9.16 -18.75
N TYR A 264 -6.88 -8.75 -17.54
CA TYR A 264 -5.48 -8.64 -17.07
C TYR A 264 -4.56 -7.90 -18.06
N LYS A 265 -4.99 -6.73 -18.54
CA LYS A 265 -4.26 -5.97 -19.55
C LYS A 265 -2.97 -5.39 -19.01
N LYS A 266 -1.86 -5.63 -19.70
CA LYS A 266 -0.56 -5.02 -19.40
C LYS A 266 -0.48 -3.58 -19.95
N PHE A 267 0.37 -2.76 -19.33
CA PHE A 267 0.53 -1.34 -19.72
C PHE A 267 1.00 -1.09 -21.15
N ALA A 268 1.76 -2.00 -21.74
CA ALA A 268 2.18 -1.85 -23.14
C ALA A 268 0.99 -1.65 -24.09
N GLU A 269 -0.20 -2.08 -23.69
CA GLU A 269 -1.45 -1.98 -24.42
C GLU A 269 -2.32 -0.79 -23.98
N ASN A 270 -1.91 -0.05 -22.92
CA ASN A 270 -2.70 1.04 -22.33
C ASN A 270 -2.09 2.41 -22.69
N PRO A 271 -2.80 3.25 -23.45
CA PRO A 271 -2.30 4.56 -23.86
C PRO A 271 -2.04 5.54 -22.72
N TYR A 272 -2.58 5.30 -21.52
CA TYR A 272 -2.31 6.16 -20.35
C TYR A 272 -0.89 5.98 -19.81
N SER A 273 -0.33 4.79 -19.87
CA SER A 273 0.99 4.49 -19.32
C SER A 273 2.12 5.17 -20.09
N ASN A 274 1.89 5.52 -21.37
CA ASN A 274 2.90 6.07 -22.26
C ASN A 274 2.94 7.60 -22.30
N LYS A 275 2.16 8.29 -21.47
CA LYS A 275 1.97 9.75 -21.55
C LYS A 275 2.14 10.51 -20.24
N ALA A 276 2.64 9.89 -19.20
CA ALA A 276 3.04 10.67 -18.02
C ALA A 276 4.19 11.60 -18.44
N ILE A 277 3.93 12.90 -18.44
CA ILE A 277 4.96 13.91 -18.71
C ILE A 277 5.62 14.24 -17.38
N ASN A 278 6.93 14.08 -17.29
CA ASN A 278 7.68 14.53 -16.14
C ASN A 278 7.50 16.05 -16.00
N PRO A 279 6.90 16.55 -14.91
CA PRO A 279 6.59 17.96 -14.74
C PRO A 279 7.83 18.86 -14.69
N HIS A 280 9.01 18.28 -14.35
CA HIS A 280 10.26 19.02 -14.28
C HIS A 280 11.05 19.05 -15.59
N THR A 281 10.84 18.06 -16.45
CA THR A 281 11.63 17.92 -17.69
C THR A 281 10.81 18.07 -18.97
N GLY A 282 9.47 18.05 -18.88
CA GLY A 282 8.57 18.05 -20.02
C GLY A 282 8.62 16.79 -20.90
N LYS A 283 9.36 15.75 -20.46
CA LYS A 283 9.55 14.52 -21.24
C LYS A 283 8.52 13.47 -20.87
N VAL A 284 8.08 12.70 -21.87
CA VAL A 284 7.21 11.54 -21.67
C VAL A 284 7.95 10.48 -20.87
N MET A 285 7.41 10.09 -19.73
CA MET A 285 7.91 8.99 -18.92
C MET A 285 7.13 7.72 -19.23
N TYR A 286 7.85 6.62 -19.43
CA TYR A 286 7.22 5.30 -19.40
C TYR A 286 6.99 4.92 -17.95
N HIS A 287 5.74 4.76 -17.55
CA HIS A 287 5.41 4.30 -16.20
C HIS A 287 5.60 2.79 -16.13
N ARG A 288 6.32 2.31 -15.14
CA ARG A 288 6.33 0.88 -14.80
C ARG A 288 5.11 0.58 -13.94
N ALA A 289 4.62 -0.66 -14.03
CA ALA A 289 3.57 -1.12 -13.16
C ALA A 289 4.02 -1.02 -11.69
N GLY A 290 3.17 -0.45 -10.84
CA GLY A 290 3.31 -0.43 -9.39
C GLY A 290 2.92 -1.76 -8.77
N GLY A 291 2.01 -1.75 -7.80
CA GLY A 291 1.49 -2.97 -7.17
C GLY A 291 2.52 -3.64 -6.27
N ARG A 292 3.28 -2.89 -5.50
CA ARG A 292 4.32 -3.41 -4.62
C ARG A 292 3.78 -3.80 -3.24
N ILE A 293 4.48 -4.70 -2.56
CA ILE A 293 4.42 -4.77 -1.10
C ILE A 293 5.60 -3.95 -0.58
N LYS A 294 5.32 -2.92 0.21
CA LYS A 294 6.33 -1.94 0.59
C LYS A 294 6.26 -1.56 2.06
N LEU A 295 7.41 -1.35 2.67
CA LEU A 295 7.62 -0.65 3.93
C LEU A 295 8.31 0.67 3.60
N GLY A 296 7.69 1.80 3.94
CA GLY A 296 8.15 3.14 3.54
C GLY A 296 7.27 3.71 2.40
N THR A 297 7.62 4.81 1.75
CA THR A 297 8.82 5.66 1.92
C THR A 297 8.77 6.53 3.18
N GLU A 298 7.56 6.98 3.58
CA GLU A 298 7.35 7.74 4.80
C GLU A 298 7.74 6.88 6.00
N SER A 299 8.82 7.28 6.68
CA SER A 299 9.47 6.51 7.73
C SER A 299 10.10 7.41 8.80
N SER A 300 9.34 8.40 9.26
CA SER A 300 9.72 9.23 10.41
C SER A 300 9.69 8.40 11.70
N GLY A 301 8.63 7.62 11.93
CA GLY A 301 8.58 6.50 12.86
C GLY A 301 9.19 5.23 12.26
N GLY A 302 9.06 4.12 12.95
CA GLY A 302 9.67 2.86 12.58
C GLY A 302 8.70 1.79 12.10
N PHE A 303 9.26 0.67 11.63
CA PHE A 303 8.56 -0.56 11.29
C PHE A 303 9.12 -1.68 12.17
N LYS A 304 8.24 -2.40 12.87
CA LYS A 304 8.67 -3.41 13.83
C LYS A 304 7.72 -4.59 13.90
N ASN A 305 8.30 -5.80 13.99
CA ASN A 305 7.53 -7.04 14.11
C ASN A 305 6.51 -7.20 12.96
N ILE A 306 7.04 -7.30 11.73
CA ILE A 306 6.25 -7.38 10.50
C ILE A 306 6.43 -8.76 9.87
N ALA A 307 5.33 -9.42 9.51
CA ALA A 307 5.33 -10.67 8.79
C ALA A 307 4.55 -10.54 7.46
N VAL A 308 5.19 -10.91 6.33
CA VAL A 308 4.54 -11.04 5.03
C VAL A 308 4.73 -12.47 4.54
N THR A 309 3.64 -13.18 4.25
CA THR A 309 3.75 -14.60 3.86
C THR A 309 2.64 -15.05 2.92
N ASN A 310 2.90 -16.09 2.14
CA ASN A 310 1.93 -16.72 1.24
C ASN A 310 1.30 -15.74 0.21
N CYS A 311 2.08 -14.80 -0.31
CA CYS A 311 1.59 -13.82 -1.26
C CYS A 311 2.08 -14.11 -2.69
N THR A 312 1.29 -13.71 -3.68
CA THR A 312 1.69 -13.74 -5.09
C THR A 312 1.77 -12.32 -5.64
N LEU A 313 2.82 -12.05 -6.41
CA LEU A 313 3.04 -10.77 -7.08
C LEU A 313 3.10 -11.02 -8.60
N GLN A 314 2.28 -10.32 -9.36
CA GLN A 314 2.17 -10.55 -10.79
C GLN A 314 2.15 -9.25 -11.59
N TYR A 315 3.08 -9.10 -12.55
CA TYR A 315 3.19 -7.91 -13.38
C TYR A 315 3.18 -6.61 -12.55
N CYS A 316 4.02 -6.53 -11.55
CA CYS A 316 4.07 -5.42 -10.59
C CYS A 316 5.51 -5.16 -10.15
N GLY A 317 5.72 -4.25 -9.23
CA GLY A 317 6.98 -4.10 -8.53
C GLY A 317 7.34 -5.33 -7.71
N GLY A 318 8.28 -5.22 -6.82
CA GLY A 318 8.72 -6.33 -5.97
C GLY A 318 8.38 -6.08 -4.50
N LEU A 319 9.31 -6.49 -3.66
CA LEU A 319 9.33 -6.26 -2.23
C LEU A 319 10.27 -5.08 -1.93
N LEU A 320 9.77 -3.99 -1.37
CA LEU A 320 10.54 -2.78 -1.09
C LEU A 320 10.57 -2.50 0.41
N LEU A 321 11.77 -2.39 0.96
CA LEU A 321 12.02 -2.11 2.37
C LEU A 321 12.85 -0.83 2.49
N GLU A 322 12.23 0.26 2.92
CA GLU A 322 12.80 1.60 2.88
C GLU A 322 12.72 2.29 4.24
N SER A 323 13.84 2.85 4.69
CA SER A 323 13.91 3.79 5.81
C SER A 323 14.61 5.06 5.33
N MET A 324 13.86 6.14 5.17
CA MET A 324 14.33 7.36 4.49
C MET A 324 14.31 8.60 5.38
N ASP A 325 13.51 8.59 6.45
CA ASP A 325 13.18 9.79 7.20
C ASP A 325 13.57 9.71 8.69
N GLY A 326 14.45 8.75 9.03
CA GLY A 326 15.00 8.62 10.38
C GLY A 326 14.45 7.46 11.21
N GLY A 327 13.40 6.78 10.74
CA GLY A 327 12.81 5.64 11.45
C GLY A 327 13.66 4.36 11.37
N HIS A 328 13.37 3.43 12.24
CA HIS A 328 13.94 2.09 12.23
C HIS A 328 13.06 1.12 11.44
N LEU A 329 13.68 0.15 10.77
CA LEU A 329 13.02 -0.99 10.15
C LEU A 329 13.68 -2.23 10.70
N GLU A 330 12.97 -3.00 11.53
CA GLU A 330 13.54 -4.12 12.24
C GLU A 330 12.53 -5.24 12.53
N ASP A 331 13.05 -6.45 12.74
CA ASP A 331 12.24 -7.63 13.06
C ASP A 331 11.20 -7.94 11.96
N VAL A 332 11.67 -8.02 10.71
CA VAL A 332 10.83 -8.27 9.53
C VAL A 332 11.09 -9.64 8.95
N VAL A 333 10.03 -10.40 8.72
CA VAL A 333 10.07 -11.69 8.03
C VAL A 333 9.18 -11.66 6.79
N ILE A 334 9.76 -11.99 5.62
CA ILE A 334 9.02 -12.14 4.36
C ILE A 334 9.29 -13.56 3.84
N SER A 335 8.24 -14.37 3.63
CA SER A 335 8.42 -15.76 3.23
C SER A 335 7.29 -16.31 2.37
N ASN A 336 7.57 -17.41 1.65
CA ASN A 336 6.60 -18.07 0.77
C ASN A 336 5.99 -17.11 -0.27
N ILE A 337 6.84 -16.44 -1.04
CA ILE A 337 6.42 -15.45 -2.04
C ILE A 337 6.65 -16.03 -3.45
N THR A 338 5.62 -15.96 -4.27
CA THR A 338 5.73 -16.26 -5.70
C THR A 338 5.59 -14.98 -6.50
N MET A 339 6.53 -14.72 -7.41
CA MET A 339 6.53 -13.56 -8.30
C MET A 339 6.56 -14.01 -9.75
N ARG A 340 5.81 -13.33 -10.62
CA ARG A 340 5.82 -13.58 -12.05
C ARG A 340 5.68 -12.31 -12.86
N ASP A 341 6.51 -12.20 -13.92
CA ASP A 341 6.51 -11.04 -14.83
C ASP A 341 6.70 -9.70 -14.11
N CYS A 342 7.39 -9.70 -12.96
CA CYS A 342 7.66 -8.46 -12.23
C CYS A 342 8.54 -7.53 -13.05
N VAL A 343 8.27 -6.24 -12.92
CA VAL A 343 8.82 -5.20 -13.80
C VAL A 343 9.81 -4.27 -13.09
N ASP A 344 10.08 -4.53 -11.81
CA ASP A 344 11.02 -3.75 -11.00
C ASP A 344 11.96 -4.68 -10.21
N SER A 345 12.82 -4.13 -9.36
CA SER A 345 13.69 -4.92 -8.48
C SER A 345 12.85 -5.93 -7.68
N PRO A 346 13.14 -7.22 -7.73
CA PRO A 346 12.35 -8.21 -7.00
C PRO A 346 12.48 -8.05 -5.48
N ILE A 347 13.65 -7.62 -5.02
CA ILE A 347 13.96 -7.35 -3.61
C ILE A 347 14.79 -6.06 -3.56
N PHE A 348 14.27 -5.06 -2.88
CA PHE A 348 14.87 -3.74 -2.77
C PHE A 348 14.93 -3.28 -1.32
N PHE A 349 16.13 -2.89 -0.87
CA PHE A 349 16.37 -2.26 0.41
C PHE A 349 17.00 -0.90 0.21
N ARG A 350 16.47 0.11 0.87
CA ARG A 350 17.07 1.43 0.92
C ARG A 350 17.03 2.03 2.30
N LEU A 351 18.20 2.18 2.91
CA LEU A 351 18.42 3.13 3.98
C LEU A 351 18.93 4.43 3.37
N GLY A 352 18.22 5.53 3.58
CA GLY A 352 18.52 6.81 2.96
C GLY A 352 18.39 7.98 3.93
N GLU A 353 18.57 9.19 3.41
CA GLU A 353 18.62 10.44 4.18
C GLU A 353 17.74 11.51 3.54
N ARG A 354 16.52 11.13 3.09
CA ARG A 354 15.53 12.11 2.62
C ARG A 354 15.12 13.05 3.73
N MET A 355 15.02 12.54 4.94
CA MET A 355 14.80 13.27 6.20
C MET A 355 13.57 14.19 6.18
N ARG A 356 12.44 13.69 5.70
CA ARG A 356 11.13 14.34 5.88
C ARG A 356 10.63 14.13 7.31
N SER A 357 11.35 14.71 8.25
CA SER A 357 11.11 14.61 9.71
C SER A 357 11.51 15.89 10.40
N PRO A 358 11.08 16.15 11.64
CA PRO A 358 11.53 17.29 12.43
C PRO A 358 13.05 17.40 12.50
N GLU A 359 13.54 18.62 12.59
CA GLU A 359 14.95 18.90 12.72
C GLU A 359 15.59 18.16 13.91
N GLY A 360 16.79 17.63 13.72
CA GLY A 360 17.51 16.84 14.72
C GLY A 360 17.15 15.34 14.71
N THR A 361 16.25 14.88 13.85
CA THR A 361 16.00 13.44 13.67
C THR A 361 17.27 12.77 13.13
N PRO A 362 17.75 11.68 13.75
CA PRO A 362 18.93 10.95 13.24
C PRO A 362 18.60 10.17 11.97
N VAL A 363 19.61 9.73 11.24
CA VAL A 363 19.46 8.76 10.16
C VAL A 363 18.89 7.46 10.72
N GLY A 364 17.96 6.85 9.99
CA GLY A 364 17.28 5.62 10.40
C GLY A 364 18.18 4.38 10.40
N THR A 365 17.57 3.22 10.62
CA THR A 365 18.24 1.92 10.58
C THR A 365 17.43 0.89 9.84
N ILE A 366 18.09 -0.11 9.19
CA ILE A 366 17.46 -1.33 8.69
C ILE A 366 18.28 -2.50 9.24
N LYS A 367 17.64 -3.39 10.00
CA LYS A 367 18.33 -4.53 10.61
C LYS A 367 17.39 -5.69 10.98
N ARG A 368 17.93 -6.88 11.13
CA ARG A 368 17.20 -8.11 11.48
C ARG A 368 16.04 -8.39 10.53
N VAL A 369 16.38 -8.54 9.24
CA VAL A 369 15.42 -8.87 8.19
C VAL A 369 15.70 -10.26 7.63
N LEU A 370 14.69 -11.10 7.58
CA LEU A 370 14.73 -12.40 6.93
C LEU A 370 13.79 -12.37 5.71
N ILE A 371 14.35 -12.67 4.53
CA ILE A 371 13.56 -12.99 3.33
C ILE A 371 13.86 -14.44 2.95
N SER A 372 12.83 -15.27 2.87
CA SER A 372 13.02 -16.69 2.52
C SER A 372 11.92 -17.25 1.62
N ASP A 373 12.26 -18.34 0.93
CA ASP A 373 11.32 -19.12 0.13
C ASP A 373 10.62 -18.26 -0.93
N VAL A 374 11.42 -17.58 -1.76
CA VAL A 374 10.95 -16.69 -2.84
C VAL A 374 11.24 -17.33 -4.19
N ASN A 375 10.23 -17.44 -5.03
CA ASN A 375 10.37 -17.88 -6.42
C ASN A 375 9.90 -16.75 -7.35
N CYS A 376 10.83 -16.14 -8.08
CA CYS A 376 10.57 -15.06 -9.03
C CYS A 376 10.89 -15.53 -10.44
N TRP A 377 9.88 -15.63 -11.29
CA TRP A 377 10.03 -16.07 -12.67
C TRP A 377 9.74 -14.94 -13.65
N ASN A 378 10.63 -14.83 -14.67
CA ASN A 378 10.53 -13.85 -15.74
C ASN A 378 10.46 -12.40 -15.23
N ASN A 379 11.40 -12.03 -14.34
CA ASN A 379 11.55 -10.62 -13.95
C ASN A 379 12.14 -9.84 -15.12
N THR A 380 11.42 -8.84 -15.58
CA THR A 380 11.80 -8.03 -16.75
C THR A 380 12.58 -6.77 -16.40
N SER A 381 12.92 -6.59 -15.12
CA SER A 381 13.69 -5.44 -14.68
C SER A 381 15.16 -5.51 -15.04
N TRP A 382 15.78 -4.35 -15.16
CA TRP A 382 17.22 -4.22 -15.39
C TRP A 382 18.01 -4.00 -14.09
N TYR A 383 17.36 -4.13 -12.94
CA TYR A 383 17.91 -3.65 -11.67
C TYR A 383 18.50 -4.75 -10.80
N GLY A 384 18.03 -5.98 -10.91
CA GLY A 384 18.42 -7.03 -9.99
C GLY A 384 17.96 -6.80 -8.55
N ILE A 385 18.47 -7.56 -7.61
CA ILE A 385 18.35 -7.28 -6.18
C ILE A 385 19.18 -6.02 -5.86
N GLN A 386 18.63 -5.09 -5.08
CA GLN A 386 19.39 -3.94 -4.62
C GLN A 386 19.29 -3.83 -3.10
N ILE A 387 20.41 -3.79 -2.41
CA ILE A 387 20.49 -3.57 -0.97
C ILE A 387 21.48 -2.46 -0.70
N THR A 388 20.98 -1.31 -0.23
CA THR A 388 21.83 -0.12 -0.11
C THR A 388 21.57 0.66 1.17
N GLY A 389 22.65 0.89 1.92
CA GLY A 389 22.71 1.90 2.98
C GLY A 389 23.22 3.24 2.46
N THR A 390 23.71 4.09 3.35
CA THR A 390 24.37 5.36 3.04
C THR A 390 25.75 5.42 3.70
N PRO A 391 26.65 6.29 3.28
CA PRO A 391 27.98 6.38 3.89
C PRO A 391 27.91 6.54 5.41
N GLY A 392 28.49 5.60 6.15
CA GLY A 392 28.48 5.57 7.61
C GLY A 392 27.23 4.93 8.25
N HIS A 393 26.18 4.63 7.47
CA HIS A 393 24.96 3.98 7.96
C HIS A 393 24.66 2.73 7.12
N TYR A 394 24.70 1.60 7.77
CA TYR A 394 24.66 0.29 7.11
C TYR A 394 23.26 -0.35 7.20
N VAL A 395 22.91 -1.10 6.17
CA VAL A 395 21.87 -2.14 6.30
C VAL A 395 22.53 -3.31 7.01
N GLU A 396 21.95 -3.76 8.13
CA GLU A 396 22.60 -4.70 9.04
C GLU A 396 21.77 -5.98 9.25
N ASP A 397 22.45 -7.09 9.47
CA ASP A 397 21.85 -8.36 9.91
C ASP A 397 20.67 -8.81 9.02
N VAL A 398 20.97 -8.99 7.72
CA VAL A 398 19.99 -9.43 6.72
C VAL A 398 20.30 -10.88 6.30
N THR A 399 19.26 -11.70 6.22
CA THR A 399 19.34 -13.04 5.68
C THR A 399 18.41 -13.18 4.48
N ILE A 400 18.95 -13.63 3.33
CA ILE A 400 18.19 -14.01 2.14
C ILE A 400 18.45 -15.49 1.90
N ARG A 401 17.38 -16.33 2.01
CA ARG A 401 17.51 -17.78 1.99
C ARG A 401 16.48 -18.43 1.07
N ASN A 402 16.94 -19.49 0.34
CA ASN A 402 16.09 -20.26 -0.57
C ASN A 402 15.32 -19.37 -1.55
N VAL A 403 16.07 -18.61 -2.37
CA VAL A 403 15.53 -17.63 -3.31
C VAL A 403 15.95 -17.96 -4.72
N HIS A 404 14.99 -18.12 -5.61
CA HIS A 404 15.21 -18.38 -7.02
C HIS A 404 14.72 -17.20 -7.85
N ILE A 405 15.59 -16.61 -8.66
CA ILE A 405 15.21 -15.48 -9.53
C ILE A 405 15.64 -15.78 -10.97
N ASN A 406 14.66 -15.79 -11.85
CA ASN A 406 14.86 -15.81 -13.27
C ASN A 406 14.61 -14.42 -13.86
N TYR A 407 15.59 -13.87 -14.55
CA TYR A 407 15.51 -12.57 -15.22
C TYR A 407 15.36 -12.72 -16.73
N GLU A 408 14.74 -11.73 -17.37
CA GLU A 408 14.73 -11.66 -18.83
C GLU A 408 16.16 -11.52 -19.39
N GLY A 409 17.00 -10.68 -18.79
CA GLY A 409 18.36 -10.40 -19.27
C GLY A 409 18.40 -9.49 -20.49
N GLY A 410 19.40 -9.65 -21.34
CA GLY A 410 19.52 -8.94 -22.61
C GLY A 410 20.22 -7.57 -22.54
N CYS A 411 20.79 -7.19 -21.39
CA CYS A 411 21.51 -5.94 -21.24
C CYS A 411 22.98 -6.08 -21.60
N SER A 412 23.54 -5.00 -22.17
CA SER A 412 24.96 -4.87 -22.49
C SER A 412 25.73 -4.20 -21.34
N LYS A 413 26.95 -4.67 -21.08
CA LYS A 413 27.89 -3.98 -20.17
C LYS A 413 28.22 -2.58 -20.65
N ALA A 414 28.14 -2.31 -21.95
CA ALA A 414 28.40 -0.99 -22.52
C ALA A 414 27.33 0.03 -22.13
N ASP A 415 26.09 -0.40 -21.91
CA ASP A 415 24.96 0.44 -21.52
C ASP A 415 24.87 0.63 -19.99
N ALA A 416 25.67 -0.10 -19.24
CA ALA A 416 25.67 -0.03 -17.79
C ALA A 416 26.35 1.23 -17.27
N LEU A 417 25.86 1.74 -16.15
CA LEU A 417 26.49 2.83 -15.41
C LEU A 417 27.92 2.46 -15.04
N LYS A 418 28.88 3.33 -15.35
CA LYS A 418 30.28 3.18 -14.93
C LYS A 418 30.47 3.48 -13.43
N SER A 419 29.61 4.32 -12.88
CA SER A 419 29.60 4.69 -11.46
C SER A 419 28.14 4.91 -11.04
N VAL A 420 27.76 4.32 -9.92
CA VAL A 420 26.42 4.47 -9.35
C VAL A 420 26.48 5.57 -8.28
N PRO A 421 25.76 6.69 -8.43
CA PRO A 421 25.78 7.78 -7.46
C PRO A 421 25.17 7.34 -6.11
N GLU A 422 25.52 8.01 -5.03
CA GLU A 422 24.96 7.71 -3.70
C GLU A 422 23.49 8.09 -3.56
N ASN A 423 23.09 9.23 -4.10
CA ASN A 423 21.71 9.72 -4.10
C ASN A 423 20.98 9.58 -2.75
N ILE A 424 21.68 9.87 -1.65
CA ILE A 424 21.20 9.60 -0.29
C ILE A 424 19.87 10.30 0.04
N LYS A 425 19.60 11.44 -0.60
CA LYS A 425 18.39 12.26 -0.40
C LYS A 425 17.32 12.03 -1.49
N ALA A 426 17.63 11.23 -2.50
CA ALA A 426 16.69 10.99 -3.59
C ALA A 426 15.48 10.16 -3.11
N TYR A 427 14.36 10.28 -3.84
CA TYR A 427 13.24 9.38 -3.66
C TYR A 427 13.69 7.93 -3.94
N PRO A 428 13.37 6.96 -3.07
CA PRO A 428 14.05 5.66 -3.05
C PRO A 428 13.39 4.62 -3.96
N ASP A 429 13.25 4.91 -5.20
CA ASP A 429 12.86 3.87 -6.16
C ASP A 429 14.10 3.13 -6.74
N PRO A 430 13.99 1.89 -7.20
CA PRO A 430 15.09 1.15 -7.80
C PRO A 430 15.83 1.88 -8.93
N TRP A 431 15.13 2.76 -9.64
CA TRP A 431 15.71 3.60 -10.70
C TRP A 431 16.42 4.88 -10.20
N MET A 432 16.38 5.19 -8.92
CA MET A 432 16.92 6.44 -8.38
C MET A 432 18.44 6.61 -8.56
N PHE A 433 19.18 5.53 -8.79
CA PHE A 433 20.61 5.57 -9.07
C PHE A 433 20.96 6.10 -10.47
N GLY A 434 20.07 6.80 -11.12
CA GLY A 434 20.22 7.29 -12.48
C GLY A 434 19.81 6.27 -13.54
N CYS A 435 19.32 5.10 -13.11
CA CYS A 435 18.75 4.09 -13.98
C CYS A 435 17.36 4.57 -14.36
N ARG A 436 17.21 5.08 -15.56
CA ARG A 436 15.92 5.53 -16.07
C ARG A 436 15.35 4.50 -17.02
N MET A 437 14.03 4.35 -16.99
CA MET A 437 13.32 3.81 -18.12
C MET A 437 13.73 4.61 -19.36
N PRO A 438 14.01 3.95 -20.50
CA PRO A 438 14.36 4.67 -21.71
C PRO A 438 13.22 5.63 -22.07
N VAL A 439 13.56 6.89 -22.19
CA VAL A 439 12.73 7.87 -22.89
C VAL A 439 12.89 7.57 -24.38
N LYS A 440 11.82 7.61 -25.16
CA LYS A 440 11.88 7.35 -26.59
C LYS A 440 12.99 8.21 -27.22
N GLY A 441 14.03 7.56 -27.75
CA GLY A 441 15.20 8.21 -28.37
C GLY A 441 16.39 8.46 -27.43
N GLU A 442 16.33 8.06 -26.14
CA GLU A 442 17.49 8.06 -25.24
C GLU A 442 17.96 6.63 -24.99
N SER A 443 19.27 6.45 -24.82
CA SER A 443 19.82 5.15 -24.42
C SER A 443 19.35 4.83 -22.99
N PRO A 444 19.04 3.55 -22.69
CA PRO A 444 18.72 3.14 -21.34
C PRO A 444 19.93 3.36 -20.42
N ILE A 445 19.67 3.81 -19.21
CA ILE A 445 20.68 3.83 -18.16
C ILE A 445 20.35 2.68 -17.21
N ILE A 446 21.22 1.70 -17.12
CA ILE A 446 20.99 0.45 -16.39
C ILE A 446 22.01 0.25 -15.29
N MET A 447 21.67 -0.54 -14.26
CA MET A 447 22.59 -0.90 -13.20
C MET A 447 23.78 -1.71 -13.74
N PRO A 448 24.97 -1.57 -13.13
CA PRO A 448 26.16 -2.34 -13.57
C PRO A 448 26.06 -3.83 -13.23
N SER A 449 25.15 -4.22 -12.34
CA SER A 449 24.90 -5.60 -11.97
C SER A 449 23.62 -6.13 -12.57
N LYS A 450 23.63 -7.39 -13.02
CA LYS A 450 22.45 -8.11 -13.49
C LYS A 450 21.73 -8.88 -12.38
N GLY A 451 22.44 -9.35 -11.36
CA GLY A 451 21.88 -10.13 -10.24
C GLY A 451 21.71 -9.32 -8.96
N MET A 452 22.79 -8.72 -8.44
CA MET A 452 22.76 -7.98 -7.18
C MET A 452 23.64 -6.73 -7.21
N PHE A 453 23.13 -5.63 -6.63
CA PHE A 453 23.89 -4.44 -6.29
C PHE A 453 23.85 -4.23 -4.77
N LEU A 454 25.02 -4.25 -4.14
CA LEU A 454 25.19 -4.27 -2.70
C LEU A 454 26.08 -3.11 -2.26
N ARG A 455 25.62 -2.24 -1.36
CA ARG A 455 26.43 -1.10 -0.89
C ARG A 455 26.07 -0.68 0.54
N HIS A 456 27.11 -0.39 1.34
CA HIS A 456 26.98 -0.01 2.76
C HIS A 456 26.16 -1.04 3.55
N ILE A 457 26.69 -2.26 3.64
CA ILE A 457 26.04 -3.40 4.30
C ILE A 457 26.99 -3.98 5.34
N LYS A 458 26.46 -4.39 6.48
CA LYS A 458 27.21 -5.09 7.52
C LYS A 458 26.42 -6.28 8.06
N GLY A 459 26.97 -7.49 7.91
CA GLY A 459 26.31 -8.71 8.32
C GLY A 459 25.18 -9.10 7.36
N ILE A 460 25.52 -9.75 6.24
CA ILE A 460 24.52 -10.31 5.33
C ILE A 460 24.81 -11.77 5.04
N THR A 461 23.76 -12.58 5.05
CA THR A 461 23.82 -14.00 4.69
C THR A 461 22.97 -14.26 3.46
N PHE A 462 23.59 -14.84 2.43
CA PHE A 462 22.92 -15.47 1.28
C PHE A 462 23.07 -16.97 1.41
N ASP A 463 21.94 -17.71 1.43
CA ASP A 463 21.91 -19.16 1.62
C ASP A 463 20.88 -19.79 0.67
N GLY A 464 21.34 -20.47 -0.38
CA GLY A 464 20.48 -20.99 -1.44
C GLY A 464 19.88 -19.86 -2.31
N LEU A 465 20.75 -19.06 -2.94
CA LEU A 465 20.33 -17.99 -3.85
C LEU A 465 20.71 -18.34 -5.29
N HIS A 466 19.71 -18.50 -6.15
CA HIS A 466 19.89 -19.03 -7.50
C HIS A 466 19.41 -18.04 -8.56
N PHE A 467 20.31 -17.70 -9.51
CA PHE A 467 20.03 -16.81 -10.63
C PHE A 467 20.04 -17.55 -11.95
N SER A 468 19.08 -17.24 -12.81
CA SER A 468 19.05 -17.65 -14.21
C SER A 468 18.57 -16.51 -15.11
N PHE A 469 18.86 -16.59 -16.40
CA PHE A 469 18.52 -15.54 -17.37
C PHE A 469 17.97 -16.18 -18.65
N ASN A 470 16.90 -15.57 -19.20
CA ASN A 470 16.30 -16.03 -20.46
C ASN A 470 17.14 -15.62 -21.68
N GLN A 471 17.87 -14.50 -21.57
CA GLN A 471 18.75 -13.99 -22.62
C GLN A 471 20.14 -13.71 -22.06
N PRO A 472 21.20 -13.82 -22.90
CA PRO A 472 22.55 -13.43 -22.48
C PRO A 472 22.57 -12.00 -21.96
N ASP A 473 23.28 -11.78 -20.86
CA ASP A 473 23.48 -10.49 -20.22
C ASP A 473 24.95 -10.40 -19.77
N ASP A 474 25.72 -9.49 -20.34
CA ASP A 474 27.17 -9.41 -20.14
C ASP A 474 27.61 -8.47 -19.01
N ARG A 475 26.64 -7.94 -18.23
CA ARG A 475 26.94 -7.21 -16.98
C ARG A 475 27.51 -8.16 -15.92
N GLU A 476 28.17 -7.59 -14.93
CA GLU A 476 28.60 -8.36 -13.76
C GLU A 476 27.39 -8.95 -13.02
N LEU A 477 27.54 -10.17 -12.48
CA LEU A 477 26.45 -10.77 -11.68
C LEU A 477 26.22 -9.98 -10.38
N ILE A 478 27.31 -9.66 -9.69
CA ILE A 478 27.30 -8.96 -8.41
C ILE A 478 28.23 -7.76 -8.50
N VAL A 479 27.75 -6.61 -8.10
CA VAL A 479 28.57 -5.41 -7.87
C VAL A 479 28.40 -4.99 -6.43
N SER A 480 29.51 -4.86 -5.71
CA SER A 480 29.49 -4.52 -4.29
C SER A 480 30.51 -3.43 -3.94
N SER A 481 30.18 -2.61 -2.93
CA SER A 481 31.10 -1.64 -2.34
C SER A 481 30.76 -1.38 -0.87
N ASP A 482 31.79 -1.28 -0.02
CA ASP A 482 31.64 -1.10 1.43
C ASP A 482 30.66 -2.12 2.06
N VAL A 483 30.95 -3.40 1.81
CA VAL A 483 30.19 -4.53 2.33
C VAL A 483 31.06 -5.36 3.26
N LYS A 484 30.58 -5.63 4.47
CA LYS A 484 31.30 -6.31 5.56
C LYS A 484 30.53 -7.52 6.08
N ASP A 485 31.25 -8.50 6.59
CA ASP A 485 30.69 -9.68 7.27
C ASP A 485 29.66 -10.41 6.38
N VAL A 486 30.11 -10.84 5.19
CA VAL A 486 29.28 -11.54 4.19
C VAL A 486 29.42 -13.04 4.31
N ILE A 487 28.30 -13.73 4.37
CA ILE A 487 28.24 -15.19 4.27
C ILE A 487 27.51 -15.56 2.98
N MET A 488 28.15 -16.36 2.13
CA MET A 488 27.56 -16.92 0.91
C MET A 488 27.62 -18.45 0.97
N ARG A 489 26.44 -19.08 0.96
CA ARG A 489 26.29 -20.52 0.89
C ARG A 489 25.35 -20.88 -0.25
N ASP A 490 25.71 -21.85 -1.06
CA ASP A 490 24.91 -22.35 -2.18
C ASP A 490 24.33 -21.22 -3.05
N VAL A 491 25.19 -20.26 -3.43
CA VAL A 491 24.82 -19.20 -4.39
C VAL A 491 25.23 -19.65 -5.77
N THR A 492 24.27 -19.68 -6.72
CA THR A 492 24.56 -20.16 -8.07
C THR A 492 24.08 -19.19 -9.16
N PHE A 493 24.77 -19.21 -10.27
CA PHE A 493 24.39 -18.57 -11.52
C PHE A 493 24.38 -19.61 -12.63
N GLU A 494 23.24 -19.80 -13.32
CA GLU A 494 23.05 -20.86 -14.33
C GLU A 494 23.50 -22.23 -13.81
N GLY A 495 23.16 -22.57 -12.57
CA GLY A 495 23.53 -23.82 -11.92
C GLY A 495 25.00 -23.94 -11.53
N LYS A 496 25.84 -22.93 -11.78
CA LYS A 496 27.25 -22.92 -11.41
C LYS A 496 27.50 -22.12 -10.14
N PRO A 497 28.32 -22.64 -9.19
CA PRO A 497 28.62 -21.90 -7.96
C PRO A 497 29.27 -20.55 -8.22
N VAL A 498 28.80 -19.51 -7.51
CA VAL A 498 29.42 -18.19 -7.51
C VAL A 498 30.49 -18.14 -6.41
N LYS A 499 31.69 -17.77 -6.77
CA LYS A 499 32.81 -17.64 -5.83
C LYS A 499 32.85 -16.25 -5.27
N GLY A 500 32.37 -16.09 -4.00
CA GLY A 500 32.58 -14.90 -3.19
C GLY A 500 32.13 -13.55 -3.78
N LEU A 501 32.08 -12.52 -2.93
CA LEU A 501 31.95 -11.11 -3.31
C LEU A 501 33.33 -10.50 -3.57
#